data_367dfc539f0eb036a40fa9a6a35e59a4
#
_entry.id   367dfc539f0eb036a40fa9a6a35e59a4
#
_cell.length_a   1.000
_cell.length_b   1.000
_cell.length_c   1.000
_cell.angle_alpha   90.00
_cell.angle_beta   90.00
_cell.angle_gamma   90.00
#
_symmetry.space_group_name_H-M   'P 1'
#
loop_
_entity.id
_entity.type
_entity.pdbx_description
1 polymer ?
#
loop_
_entity_poly.entity_id
_entity_poly.type
_entity_poly.pdbx_seq_one_letter_code
_entity_poly.pdbx_strand_id
1 'polypeptide(L)'
;PGIEYLQGAGLMILFSRMITLSDEQIRPVIEYLDSGKPIFAIRTANHGFLQNFPYVVNGKPVRFGEDVLGGAFRNHHGNWHQDSTRGILVEAQQGNPILRGVVDIWGQSDVYRTYPEGQALPADCTALVYGQPLVGRNHDDAPNPEKEPLPIAWTKTWTGQKGLPARVFHCTMGSARDYQSAGLRRLS
;
A
#
# COMPACT_ATOMS: atom_id res chain seq x y z
N PRO A 1 8.49 -7.25 -20.35
CA PRO A 1 9.60 -8.18 -20.07
C PRO A 1 9.89 -8.18 -18.58
N GLY A 2 10.22 -9.36 -18.02
CA GLY A 2 10.60 -9.53 -16.61
C GLY A 2 9.52 -10.04 -15.67
N ILE A 3 8.23 -9.97 -16.02
CA ILE A 3 7.12 -10.49 -15.20
C ILE A 3 7.22 -12.02 -15.03
N GLU A 4 7.77 -12.70 -16.02
CA GLU A 4 8.03 -14.14 -16.02
C GLU A 4 8.95 -14.59 -14.87
N TYR A 5 9.83 -13.71 -14.38
CA TYR A 5 10.70 -14.01 -13.24
C TYR A 5 9.96 -14.12 -11.90
N LEU A 6 8.70 -13.70 -11.82
CA LEU A 6 7.87 -13.89 -10.62
C LEU A 6 7.74 -15.36 -10.21
N GLN A 7 7.80 -16.32 -11.16
CA GLN A 7 7.73 -17.76 -10.85
C GLN A 7 8.81 -18.19 -9.86
N GLY A 8 10.05 -17.67 -10.01
CA GLY A 8 11.18 -17.96 -9.13
C GLY A 8 11.34 -17.01 -7.95
N ALA A 9 10.60 -15.89 -7.92
CA ALA A 9 10.78 -14.85 -6.92
C ALA A 9 10.31 -15.29 -5.52
N GLY A 10 11.09 -14.93 -4.49
CA GLY A 10 10.71 -15.13 -3.08
C GLY A 10 9.90 -13.97 -2.49
N LEU A 11 9.93 -12.80 -3.14
CA LEU A 11 9.20 -11.59 -2.77
C LEU A 11 8.77 -10.86 -4.04
N MET A 12 7.53 -10.41 -4.11
CA MET A 12 7.06 -9.47 -5.12
C MET A 12 7.05 -8.05 -4.55
N ILE A 13 7.86 -7.17 -5.15
CA ILE A 13 7.78 -5.73 -4.89
C ILE A 13 6.99 -5.10 -6.02
N LEU A 14 5.85 -4.50 -5.71
CA LEU A 14 4.95 -3.91 -6.68
C LEU A 14 4.93 -2.39 -6.55
N PHE A 15 5.34 -1.71 -7.63
CA PHE A 15 5.20 -0.28 -7.83
C PHE A 15 4.71 -0.04 -9.26
N SER A 16 3.41 0.03 -9.43
CA SER A 16 2.75 0.20 -10.73
C SER A 16 1.62 1.21 -10.62
N ARG A 17 1.18 1.75 -11.76
CA ARG A 17 0.07 2.69 -11.83
C ARG A 17 -0.72 2.48 -13.11
N MET A 18 -1.98 2.08 -12.96
CA MET A 18 -2.95 2.00 -14.07
C MET A 18 -2.40 1.29 -15.30
N ILE A 19 -1.67 0.18 -15.11
CA ILE A 19 -1.14 -0.61 -16.23
C ILE A 19 -2.20 -1.58 -16.73
N THR A 20 -2.15 -1.85 -18.03
CA THR A 20 -2.91 -2.91 -18.70
C THR A 20 -1.91 -3.97 -19.15
N LEU A 21 -2.14 -5.21 -18.72
CA LEU A 21 -1.34 -6.37 -19.10
C LEU A 21 -2.17 -7.29 -20.00
N SER A 22 -1.53 -7.94 -20.97
CA SER A 22 -2.16 -9.02 -21.74
C SER A 22 -2.40 -10.24 -20.83
N ASP A 23 -3.25 -11.16 -21.27
CA ASP A 23 -3.53 -12.41 -20.53
C ASP A 23 -2.26 -13.23 -20.28
N GLU A 24 -1.32 -13.20 -21.19
CA GLU A 24 -0.01 -13.84 -21.06
C GLU A 24 0.84 -13.16 -19.95
N GLN A 25 0.83 -11.84 -19.92
CA GLN A 25 1.60 -11.07 -18.94
C GLN A 25 1.01 -11.10 -17.54
N ILE A 26 -0.32 -11.16 -17.40
CA ILE A 26 -0.97 -11.17 -16.09
C ILE A 26 -0.90 -12.53 -15.40
N ARG A 27 -0.76 -13.62 -16.18
CA ARG A 27 -0.73 -14.99 -15.65
C ARG A 27 0.34 -15.21 -14.59
N PRO A 28 1.62 -14.84 -14.77
CA PRO A 28 2.63 -14.97 -13.72
C PRO A 28 2.29 -14.20 -12.43
N VAL A 29 1.57 -13.08 -12.53
CA VAL A 29 1.10 -12.34 -11.36
C VAL A 29 0.04 -13.14 -10.61
N ILE A 30 -0.95 -13.71 -11.30
CA ILE A 30 -1.99 -14.56 -10.70
C ILE A 30 -1.37 -15.79 -10.04
N GLU A 31 -0.44 -16.47 -10.73
CA GLU A 31 0.29 -17.63 -10.18
C GLU A 31 1.07 -17.25 -8.92
N TYR A 32 1.66 -16.05 -8.90
CA TYR A 32 2.34 -15.53 -7.71
C TYR A 32 1.35 -15.30 -6.56
N LEU A 33 0.19 -14.72 -6.82
CA LEU A 33 -0.87 -14.50 -5.81
C LEU A 33 -1.38 -15.82 -5.19
N ASP A 34 -1.27 -16.92 -5.92
CA ASP A 34 -1.62 -18.27 -5.45
C ASP A 34 -0.49 -18.97 -4.71
N SER A 35 0.71 -18.44 -4.72
CA SER A 35 1.90 -19.13 -4.21
C SER A 35 2.10 -19.04 -2.69
N GLY A 36 1.34 -18.19 -1.98
CA GLY A 36 1.55 -17.90 -0.56
C GLY A 36 2.81 -17.07 -0.27
N LYS A 37 3.51 -16.59 -1.31
CA LYS A 37 4.72 -15.77 -1.15
C LYS A 37 4.38 -14.33 -0.82
N PRO A 38 5.26 -13.60 -0.08
CA PRO A 38 4.97 -12.26 0.41
C PRO A 38 4.91 -11.20 -0.69
N ILE A 39 4.10 -10.17 -0.45
CA ILE A 39 3.88 -9.02 -1.34
C ILE A 39 4.25 -7.74 -0.59
N PHE A 40 5.08 -6.92 -1.21
CA PHE A 40 5.42 -5.57 -0.77
C PHE A 40 4.91 -4.57 -1.81
N ALA A 41 3.88 -3.80 -1.46
CA ALA A 41 3.22 -2.89 -2.38
C ALA A 41 3.47 -1.43 -1.99
N ILE A 42 3.84 -0.62 -2.98
CA ILE A 42 4.28 0.76 -2.77
C ILE A 42 3.38 1.72 -3.53
N ARG A 43 3.00 2.81 -2.89
CA ARG A 43 2.33 4.01 -3.43
C ARG A 43 1.13 3.63 -4.31
N THR A 44 1.28 3.77 -5.60
CA THR A 44 0.22 3.60 -6.60
C THR A 44 -0.16 2.14 -6.88
N ALA A 45 0.48 1.18 -6.23
CA ALA A 45 0.16 -0.24 -6.39
C ALA A 45 -1.32 -0.57 -6.13
N ASN A 46 -1.99 0.19 -5.26
CA ASN A 46 -3.41 0.02 -4.93
C ASN A 46 -4.39 0.45 -6.05
N HIS A 47 -3.89 1.08 -7.11
CA HIS A 47 -4.53 1.26 -8.40
C HIS A 47 -3.56 0.91 -9.54
N GLY A 48 -2.78 -0.14 -9.29
CA GLY A 48 -1.70 -0.59 -10.20
C GLY A 48 -2.21 -1.13 -11.52
N PHE A 49 -3.43 -1.70 -11.54
CA PHE A 49 -4.06 -2.26 -12.74
C PHE A 49 -5.27 -1.40 -13.13
N LEU A 50 -5.39 -1.08 -14.43
CA LEU A 50 -6.41 -0.16 -14.95
C LEU A 50 -7.78 -0.83 -15.10
N GLN A 51 -7.82 -2.10 -15.49
CA GLN A 51 -9.03 -2.85 -15.79
C GLN A 51 -9.38 -3.86 -14.69
N ASN A 52 -10.50 -4.54 -14.88
CA ASN A 52 -10.86 -5.69 -14.08
C ASN A 52 -9.71 -6.70 -14.05
N PHE A 53 -9.24 -7.02 -12.88
CA PHE A 53 -8.18 -7.98 -12.68
C PHE A 53 -8.72 -9.38 -13.01
N PRO A 54 -8.18 -10.11 -14.02
CA PRO A 54 -8.80 -11.34 -14.53
C PRO A 54 -8.51 -12.55 -13.63
N TYR A 55 -8.89 -12.42 -12.36
CA TYR A 55 -8.67 -13.46 -11.36
C TYR A 55 -9.90 -13.64 -10.49
N VAL A 56 -10.24 -14.90 -10.21
CA VAL A 56 -11.42 -15.29 -9.45
C VAL A 56 -10.99 -16.21 -8.31
N VAL A 57 -11.46 -15.92 -7.09
CA VAL A 57 -11.26 -16.78 -5.92
C VAL A 57 -12.63 -17.15 -5.34
N ASN A 58 -12.88 -18.44 -5.18
CA ASN A 58 -14.15 -18.97 -4.66
C ASN A 58 -15.40 -18.39 -5.39
N GLY A 59 -15.31 -18.27 -6.72
CA GLY A 59 -16.39 -17.77 -7.59
C GLY A 59 -16.57 -16.25 -7.57
N LYS A 60 -15.74 -15.49 -6.87
CA LYS A 60 -15.81 -14.03 -6.79
C LYS A 60 -14.64 -13.38 -7.54
N PRO A 61 -14.88 -12.40 -8.43
CA PRO A 61 -13.83 -11.61 -9.03
C PRO A 61 -13.00 -10.89 -7.97
N VAL A 62 -11.67 -10.94 -8.12
CA VAL A 62 -10.72 -10.28 -7.23
C VAL A 62 -10.52 -8.83 -7.66
N ARG A 63 -10.72 -7.90 -6.75
CA ARG A 63 -10.37 -6.49 -6.88
C ARG A 63 -9.01 -6.27 -6.24
N PHE A 64 -7.97 -6.15 -7.06
CA PHE A 64 -6.59 -6.22 -6.57
C PHE A 64 -6.30 -5.26 -5.41
N GLY A 65 -6.67 -3.97 -5.55
CA GLY A 65 -6.41 -2.98 -4.51
C GLY A 65 -7.16 -3.26 -3.20
N GLU A 66 -8.44 -3.66 -3.28
CA GLU A 66 -9.27 -3.94 -2.10
C GLU A 66 -8.94 -5.29 -1.49
N ASP A 67 -9.00 -6.34 -2.30
CA ASP A 67 -9.03 -7.71 -1.77
C ASP A 67 -7.61 -8.22 -1.47
N VAL A 68 -6.63 -7.91 -2.33
CA VAL A 68 -5.23 -8.31 -2.13
C VAL A 68 -4.49 -7.35 -1.22
N LEU A 69 -4.57 -6.03 -1.49
CA LEU A 69 -3.79 -5.02 -0.76
C LEU A 69 -4.52 -4.42 0.46
N GLY A 70 -5.82 -4.63 0.61
CA GLY A 70 -6.61 -4.13 1.74
C GLY A 70 -7.13 -2.70 1.59
N GLY A 71 -6.91 -2.05 0.43
CA GLY A 71 -7.44 -0.72 0.18
C GLY A 71 -7.06 -0.21 -1.20
N ALA A 72 -8.05 0.09 -2.05
CA ALA A 72 -7.84 0.70 -3.35
C ALA A 72 -7.82 2.23 -3.25
N PHE A 73 -7.08 2.88 -4.12
CA PHE A 73 -7.10 4.34 -4.23
C PHE A 73 -8.52 4.84 -4.56
N ARG A 74 -9.03 5.76 -3.76
CA ARG A 74 -10.33 6.43 -3.96
C ARG A 74 -10.14 7.87 -4.42
N ASN A 75 -9.37 8.62 -3.65
CA ASN A 75 -9.03 10.02 -3.97
C ASN A 75 -7.77 10.44 -3.19
N HIS A 76 -7.30 11.65 -3.49
CA HIS A 76 -6.33 12.37 -2.69
C HIS A 76 -7.05 12.94 -1.46
N HIS A 77 -6.70 12.46 -0.26
CA HIS A 77 -7.22 13.01 1.00
C HIS A 77 -6.48 14.29 1.38
N GLY A 78 -5.16 14.32 1.19
CA GLY A 78 -4.39 15.56 1.22
C GLY A 78 -4.63 16.40 -0.04
N ASN A 79 -4.16 17.66 -0.03
CA ASN A 79 -4.21 18.53 -1.21
C ASN A 79 -3.04 18.15 -2.14
N TRP A 80 -3.38 17.56 -3.27
CA TRP A 80 -2.41 17.06 -4.23
C TRP A 80 -1.41 18.14 -4.65
N HIS A 81 -0.12 17.83 -4.59
CA HIS A 81 1.01 18.73 -4.84
C HIS A 81 1.14 19.95 -3.89
N GLN A 82 0.30 20.08 -2.87
CA GLN A 82 0.35 21.17 -1.91
C GLN A 82 0.74 20.68 -0.51
N ASP A 83 0.17 19.56 -0.09
CA ASP A 83 0.43 18.96 1.21
C ASP A 83 1.63 18.00 1.15
N SER A 84 2.28 17.83 2.29
CA SER A 84 3.17 16.71 2.60
C SER A 84 2.53 15.84 3.68
N THR A 85 3.18 14.74 4.03
CA THR A 85 2.66 13.78 5.00
C THR A 85 3.67 13.51 6.08
N ARG A 86 3.24 13.60 7.34
CA ARG A 86 3.98 13.09 8.51
C ARG A 86 3.38 11.75 8.95
N GLY A 87 4.24 10.73 9.10
CA GLY A 87 3.82 9.44 9.62
C GLY A 87 3.71 9.43 11.14
N ILE A 88 2.62 8.86 11.65
CA ILE A 88 2.33 8.65 13.07
C ILE A 88 2.29 7.14 13.30
N LEU A 89 3.22 6.62 14.09
CA LEU A 89 3.24 5.19 14.43
C LEU A 89 2.04 4.84 15.30
N VAL A 90 1.41 3.69 15.02
CA VAL A 90 0.32 3.17 15.84
C VAL A 90 0.89 2.66 17.15
N GLU A 91 0.49 3.26 18.28
CA GLU A 91 1.02 2.95 19.60
C GLU A 91 0.88 1.46 19.96
N ALA A 92 -0.27 0.87 19.69
CA ALA A 92 -0.53 -0.55 19.93
C ALA A 92 0.35 -1.49 19.07
N GLN A 93 1.06 -0.97 18.07
CA GLN A 93 1.94 -1.73 17.18
C GLN A 93 3.43 -1.46 17.42
N GLN A 94 3.82 -0.74 18.47
CA GLN A 94 5.23 -0.40 18.74
C GLN A 94 6.14 -1.64 18.89
N GLY A 95 5.60 -2.76 19.35
CA GLY A 95 6.30 -4.06 19.42
C GLY A 95 6.42 -4.79 18.08
N ASN A 96 5.79 -4.31 17.02
CA ASN A 96 5.83 -4.95 15.70
C ASN A 96 7.23 -4.88 15.10
N PRO A 97 7.83 -6.01 14.67
CA PRO A 97 9.19 -6.03 14.12
C PRO A 97 9.37 -5.13 12.88
N ILE A 98 8.32 -4.85 12.11
CA ILE A 98 8.35 -3.93 10.95
C ILE A 98 8.66 -2.50 11.42
N LEU A 99 8.19 -2.11 12.62
CA LEU A 99 8.40 -0.77 13.15
C LEU A 99 9.72 -0.59 13.92
N ARG A 100 10.56 -1.63 14.00
CA ARG A 100 11.84 -1.56 14.76
C ARG A 100 12.79 -0.52 14.15
N GLY A 101 13.07 0.53 14.91
CA GLY A 101 13.95 1.63 14.50
C GLY A 101 13.35 2.58 13.47
N VAL A 102 12.03 2.48 13.24
CA VAL A 102 11.29 3.45 12.43
C VAL A 102 11.02 4.68 13.28
N VAL A 103 11.53 5.82 12.84
CA VAL A 103 11.30 7.13 13.46
C VAL A 103 11.18 8.18 12.34
N ASP A 104 10.49 9.28 12.62
CA ASP A 104 10.42 10.46 11.73
C ASP A 104 10.11 10.11 10.26
N ILE A 105 8.94 9.51 10.05
CA ILE A 105 8.42 9.31 8.70
C ILE A 105 7.87 10.62 8.19
N TRP A 106 8.41 11.11 7.08
CA TRP A 106 7.91 12.28 6.38
C TRP A 106 8.12 12.13 4.88
N GLY A 107 7.27 12.76 4.06
CA GLY A 107 7.45 12.80 2.62
C GLY A 107 6.53 13.80 1.95
N GLN A 108 6.89 14.19 0.72
CA GLN A 108 6.14 15.17 -0.07
C GLN A 108 4.90 14.58 -0.76
N SER A 109 4.66 13.29 -0.63
CA SER A 109 3.43 12.67 -1.10
C SER A 109 2.27 13.03 -0.18
N ASP A 110 1.14 13.34 -0.78
CA ASP A 110 -0.13 13.49 -0.08
C ASP A 110 -0.71 12.14 0.36
N VAL A 111 -1.56 12.17 1.36
CA VAL A 111 -2.27 10.99 1.88
C VAL A 111 -3.34 10.55 0.88
N TYR A 112 -3.42 9.26 0.62
CA TYR A 112 -4.51 8.64 -0.14
C TYR A 112 -5.64 8.20 0.79
N ARG A 113 -6.90 8.46 0.38
CA ARG A 113 -8.04 7.74 0.93
C ARG A 113 -8.14 6.40 0.19
N THR A 114 -8.17 5.31 0.93
CA THR A 114 -8.12 3.94 0.37
C THR A 114 -9.37 3.11 0.68
N TYR A 115 -10.33 3.69 1.37
CA TYR A 115 -11.66 3.14 1.66
C TYR A 115 -12.72 4.23 1.53
N PRO A 116 -14.02 3.88 1.38
CA PRO A 116 -15.09 4.87 1.30
C PRO A 116 -15.14 5.81 2.50
N GLU A 117 -15.59 7.03 2.28
CA GLU A 117 -15.78 8.00 3.36
C GLU A 117 -16.73 7.47 4.43
N GLY A 118 -16.43 7.76 5.69
CA GLY A 118 -17.19 7.24 6.84
C GLY A 118 -16.93 5.76 7.17
N GLN A 119 -16.05 5.09 6.42
CA GLN A 119 -15.58 3.74 6.72
C GLN A 119 -14.15 3.76 7.28
N ALA A 120 -13.65 2.59 7.64
CA ALA A 120 -12.29 2.39 8.12
C ALA A 120 -11.54 1.39 7.23
N LEU A 121 -10.25 1.24 7.49
CA LEU A 121 -9.44 0.16 6.94
C LEU A 121 -10.11 -1.19 7.25
N PRO A 122 -10.17 -2.15 6.30
CA PRO A 122 -10.78 -3.45 6.53
C PRO A 122 -10.26 -4.14 7.81
N ALA A 123 -11.15 -4.86 8.51
CA ALA A 123 -10.82 -5.47 9.80
C ALA A 123 -9.72 -6.54 9.72
N ASP A 124 -9.45 -7.09 8.54
CA ASP A 124 -8.36 -8.03 8.27
C ASP A 124 -7.02 -7.34 7.97
N CYS A 125 -6.97 -6.00 8.04
CA CYS A 125 -5.78 -5.20 7.92
C CYS A 125 -5.33 -4.70 9.30
N THR A 126 -4.01 -4.71 9.55
CA THR A 126 -3.41 -4.12 10.74
C THR A 126 -2.66 -2.86 10.36
N ALA A 127 -3.22 -1.70 10.71
CA ALA A 127 -2.56 -0.41 10.49
C ALA A 127 -1.28 -0.31 11.35
N LEU A 128 -0.20 0.13 10.74
CA LEU A 128 1.11 0.34 11.38
C LEU A 128 1.45 1.83 11.50
N VAL A 129 1.07 2.62 10.49
CA VAL A 129 1.36 4.05 10.40
C VAL A 129 0.15 4.78 9.86
N TYR A 130 -0.22 5.86 10.52
CA TYR A 130 -1.15 6.86 10.01
C TYR A 130 -0.39 8.02 9.40
N GLY A 131 -0.89 8.59 8.30
CA GLY A 131 -0.35 9.78 7.67
C GLY A 131 -1.19 10.99 8.02
N GLN A 132 -0.58 11.96 8.71
CA GLN A 132 -1.14 13.28 8.94
C GLN A 132 -0.78 14.20 7.79
N PRO A 133 -1.75 14.72 7.02
CA PRO A 133 -1.47 15.79 6.06
C PRO A 133 -0.96 17.05 6.77
N LEU A 134 0.06 17.70 6.22
CA LEU A 134 0.59 18.97 6.69
C LEU A 134 0.09 20.11 5.80
N VAL A 135 0.07 21.33 6.31
CA VAL A 135 -0.42 22.52 5.55
C VAL A 135 0.52 22.98 4.42
N GLY A 136 1.63 22.28 4.19
CA GLY A 136 2.62 22.62 3.18
C GLY A 136 3.54 21.44 2.86
N ARG A 137 4.69 21.76 2.27
CA ARG A 137 5.60 20.75 1.68
C ARG A 137 6.94 20.63 2.41
N ASN A 138 7.04 21.22 3.61
CA ASN A 138 8.23 21.15 4.43
C ASN A 138 8.03 20.20 5.61
N HIS A 139 9.14 19.62 6.08
CA HIS A 139 9.12 18.69 7.21
C HIS A 139 8.49 19.30 8.47
N ASP A 140 8.73 20.59 8.74
CA ASP A 140 8.31 21.26 9.97
C ASP A 140 6.96 21.99 9.83
N ASP A 141 6.26 21.83 8.70
CA ASP A 141 4.94 22.41 8.52
C ASP A 141 3.93 21.81 9.52
N ALA A 142 2.96 22.61 9.93
CA ALA A 142 1.96 22.22 10.91
C ALA A 142 1.00 21.15 10.34
N PRO A 143 0.41 20.30 11.20
CA PRO A 143 -0.70 19.45 10.82
C PRO A 143 -1.85 20.27 10.22
N ASN A 144 -2.44 19.77 9.14
CA ASN A 144 -3.63 20.39 8.55
C ASN A 144 -4.83 20.10 9.46
N PRO A 145 -5.46 21.13 10.06
CA PRO A 145 -6.54 20.94 11.03
C PRO A 145 -7.84 20.45 10.38
N GLU A 146 -7.98 20.56 9.06
CA GLU A 146 -9.17 20.13 8.30
C GLU A 146 -9.06 18.67 7.82
N LYS A 147 -7.92 18.01 8.06
CA LYS A 147 -7.62 16.68 7.53
C LYS A 147 -7.23 15.72 8.64
N GLU A 148 -8.09 14.76 8.96
CA GLU A 148 -7.75 13.68 9.87
C GLU A 148 -6.60 12.81 9.36
N PRO A 149 -5.79 12.20 10.23
CA PRO A 149 -4.83 11.18 9.82
C PRO A 149 -5.54 9.95 9.26
N LEU A 150 -5.04 9.42 8.13
CA LEU A 150 -5.52 8.14 7.57
C LEU A 150 -4.39 7.11 7.53
N PRO A 151 -4.70 5.79 7.56
CA PRO A 151 -3.69 4.74 7.41
C PRO A 151 -2.90 4.91 6.12
N ILE A 152 -1.57 4.90 6.23
CA ILE A 152 -0.65 4.97 5.08
C ILE A 152 0.23 3.73 4.96
N ALA A 153 0.37 2.94 6.04
CA ALA A 153 1.06 1.65 5.98
C ALA A 153 0.33 0.63 6.86
N TRP A 154 0.15 -0.57 6.32
CA TRP A 154 -0.53 -1.67 7.01
C TRP A 154 -0.05 -3.03 6.52
N THR A 155 -0.37 -4.06 7.29
CA THR A 155 -0.20 -5.46 6.90
C THR A 155 -1.56 -6.14 6.76
N LYS A 156 -1.59 -7.19 5.97
CA LYS A 156 -2.75 -8.03 5.70
C LYS A 156 -2.28 -9.44 5.36
N THR A 157 -3.16 -10.42 5.51
CA THR A 157 -2.97 -11.74 4.91
C THR A 157 -3.86 -11.87 3.67
N TRP A 158 -3.26 -12.24 2.54
CA TRP A 158 -3.96 -12.60 1.32
C TRP A 158 -3.99 -14.12 1.17
N THR A 159 -5.14 -14.66 0.75
CA THR A 159 -5.26 -16.10 0.43
C THR A 159 -5.91 -16.24 -0.95
N GLY A 160 -5.15 -16.75 -1.90
CA GLY A 160 -5.61 -17.00 -3.26
C GLY A 160 -6.38 -18.31 -3.42
N GLN A 161 -6.63 -18.73 -4.67
CA GLN A 161 -7.41 -19.92 -5.00
C GLN A 161 -6.80 -21.22 -4.47
N LYS A 162 -5.48 -21.29 -4.32
CA LYS A 162 -4.79 -22.46 -3.77
C LYS A 162 -4.84 -22.56 -2.23
N GLY A 163 -5.45 -21.59 -1.55
CA GLY A 163 -5.58 -21.59 -0.10
C GLY A 163 -4.29 -21.30 0.69
N LEU A 164 -3.21 -20.88 0.02
CA LEU A 164 -1.93 -20.58 0.66
C LEU A 164 -1.90 -19.11 1.13
N PRO A 165 -1.69 -18.85 2.45
CA PRO A 165 -1.67 -17.50 2.97
C PRO A 165 -0.36 -16.78 2.63
N ALA A 166 -0.47 -15.59 2.07
CA ALA A 166 0.62 -14.68 1.75
C ALA A 166 0.60 -13.47 2.70
N ARG A 167 1.76 -13.06 3.19
CA ARG A 167 1.90 -11.80 3.93
C ARG A 167 1.93 -10.64 2.95
N VAL A 168 1.09 -9.65 3.17
CA VAL A 168 1.05 -8.42 2.38
C VAL A 168 1.43 -7.24 3.28
N PHE A 169 2.36 -6.43 2.81
CA PHE A 169 2.62 -5.11 3.34
C PHE A 169 2.30 -4.09 2.25
N HIS A 170 1.54 -3.07 2.59
CA HIS A 170 1.27 -1.96 1.68
C HIS A 170 1.58 -0.63 2.36
N CYS A 171 2.29 0.25 1.64
CA CYS A 171 2.56 1.62 2.03
C CYS A 171 2.11 2.57 0.92
N THR A 172 1.22 3.51 1.22
CA THR A 172 0.72 4.51 0.25
C THR A 172 1.65 5.71 0.06
N MET A 173 2.73 5.81 0.82
CA MET A 173 3.90 6.65 0.52
C MET A 173 4.89 5.89 -0.36
N GLY A 174 5.85 6.57 -0.95
CA GLY A 174 6.94 5.94 -1.69
C GLY A 174 7.20 6.56 -3.06
N SER A 175 6.89 7.85 -3.27
CA SER A 175 7.47 8.58 -4.38
C SER A 175 9.00 8.71 -4.16
N ALA A 176 9.76 8.97 -5.22
CA ALA A 176 11.22 9.05 -5.12
C ALA A 176 11.71 10.05 -4.04
N ARG A 177 10.98 11.16 -3.85
CA ARG A 177 11.32 12.18 -2.86
C ARG A 177 10.99 11.76 -1.42
N ASP A 178 9.99 10.91 -1.22
CA ASP A 178 9.63 10.42 0.11
C ASP A 178 10.77 9.59 0.72
N TYR A 179 11.56 8.91 -0.11
CA TYR A 179 12.73 8.13 0.33
C TYR A 179 13.93 8.98 0.81
N GLN A 180 13.80 10.30 0.85
CA GLN A 180 14.72 11.15 1.61
C GLN A 180 14.51 10.96 3.12
N SER A 181 13.31 10.60 3.58
CA SER A 181 13.03 10.24 4.97
C SER A 181 13.75 8.95 5.37
N ALA A 182 14.55 9.03 6.43
CA ALA A 182 15.20 7.85 7.01
C ALA A 182 14.16 6.88 7.60
N GLY A 183 13.12 7.42 8.22
CA GLY A 183 12.02 6.63 8.78
C GLY A 183 11.27 5.84 7.71
N LEU A 184 10.98 6.46 6.55
CA LEU A 184 10.32 5.73 5.46
C LEU A 184 11.22 4.64 4.87
N ARG A 185 12.52 4.91 4.66
CA ARG A 185 13.47 3.88 4.21
C ARG A 185 13.57 2.71 5.20
N ARG A 186 13.42 2.98 6.49
CA ARG A 186 13.47 1.94 7.51
C ARG A 186 12.18 1.12 7.56
N LEU A 187 11.03 1.75 7.28
CA LEU A 187 9.73 1.10 7.20
C LEU A 187 9.62 0.18 5.96
N SER A 188 10.25 0.59 4.85
CA SER A 188 10.27 -0.14 3.57
C SER A 188 11.49 -1.05 3.48
#